data_450dc6dc90d9eca5d6f935f3e7ac10ec
#
_entry.id   450dc6dc90d9eca5d6f935f3e7ac10ec
#
_cell.length_a   1.000
_cell.length_b   1.000
_cell.length_c   1.000
_cell.angle_alpha   90.00
_cell.angle_beta   90.00
_cell.angle_gamma   90.00
#
_symmetry.space_group_name_H-M   'P 1'
#
loop_
_entity.id
_entity.type
_entity.pdbx_description
1 polymer ?
#
loop_
_entity_poly.entity_id
_entity_poly.type
_entity_poly.pdbx_seq_one_letter_code
_entity_poly.pdbx_strand_id
1 'polypeptide(L)'
;MRVALLLSTLAFSVVALSSPSAWAYRDYFTPEQKALLDKIQTVRIDAIALTDKGTADAVPLTELVARRMGELGYTVVREVGKPHDAAFKVKCEQRKTWEGTTAAGGDADLPDAPSRLWKGPACQMTYLLGDMKVKWQKEVRTEFEDAVQAAQSANAGDPGTYAMGKLRDVLEKYDFPLLLAAEWGQPERLLKLLDLSDTPQARKFKIISLLGEMQADEALPKLKEVLKDRDLAKQAIGAMGNLGREGIPLLVEIMNTSPDLEVQAAAAKGLGQLGGLHGDASVVPPLLAKLKDPKIDWSVLTEVAWSLGKIPDKRSIQPLYDLDKKLQAMRDPENVQLKKLKEAVFWAIKQCDTWDQFS
;
A
#
# COMPACT_ATOMS: atom_id res chain seq x y z
N MET A 1 62.88 0.47 -5.53
CA MET A 1 61.59 -0.28 -5.41
C MET A 1 60.53 0.65 -4.81
N ARG A 2 59.64 1.18 -5.62
CA ARG A 2 58.50 2.01 -5.17
C ARG A 2 57.26 1.16 -5.37
N VAL A 3 56.59 0.84 -4.27
CA VAL A 3 55.29 0.13 -4.28
C VAL A 3 54.20 1.19 -4.40
N ALA A 4 53.45 1.16 -5.48
CA ALA A 4 52.26 1.99 -5.68
C ALA A 4 51.07 1.27 -5.05
N LEU A 5 50.45 1.86 -4.02
CA LEU A 5 49.17 1.44 -3.50
C LEU A 5 48.05 1.97 -4.42
N LEU A 6 47.34 1.07 -5.11
CA LEU A 6 46.11 1.37 -5.79
C LEU A 6 44.95 1.30 -4.79
N LEU A 7 44.40 2.46 -4.45
CA LEU A 7 43.12 2.59 -3.73
C LEU A 7 42.00 2.45 -4.76
N SER A 8 41.33 1.31 -4.78
CA SER A 8 40.09 1.12 -5.51
C SER A 8 38.92 1.69 -4.71
N THR A 9 38.38 2.80 -5.15
CA THR A 9 37.11 3.35 -4.64
C THR A 9 35.95 2.55 -5.21
N LEU A 10 35.36 1.69 -4.38
CA LEU A 10 34.06 1.07 -4.65
C LEU A 10 32.97 2.12 -4.50
N ALA A 11 32.42 2.56 -5.64
CA ALA A 11 31.21 3.36 -5.66
C ALA A 11 30.03 2.44 -5.34
N PHE A 12 29.48 2.55 -4.14
CA PHE A 12 28.18 1.97 -3.79
C PHE A 12 27.09 2.79 -4.47
N SER A 13 26.58 2.30 -5.60
CA SER A 13 25.33 2.76 -6.17
C SER A 13 24.19 2.22 -5.31
N VAL A 14 23.65 3.06 -4.43
CA VAL A 14 22.37 2.77 -3.75
C VAL A 14 21.28 2.95 -4.80
N VAL A 15 20.91 1.87 -5.46
CA VAL A 15 19.68 1.80 -6.21
C VAL A 15 18.57 1.76 -5.16
N ALA A 16 17.86 2.86 -4.99
CA ALA A 16 16.61 2.89 -4.24
C ALA A 16 15.61 2.02 -5.01
N LEU A 17 15.48 0.77 -4.60
CA LEU A 17 14.38 -0.10 -5.03
C LEU A 17 13.10 0.48 -4.41
N SER A 18 12.41 1.32 -5.17
CA SER A 18 11.03 1.65 -4.90
C SER A 18 10.25 0.33 -4.93
N SER A 19 9.59 -0.01 -3.83
CA SER A 19 8.62 -1.10 -3.80
C SER A 19 7.68 -0.93 -4.99
N PRO A 20 7.42 -1.96 -5.81
CA PRO A 20 6.47 -1.84 -6.89
C PRO A 20 5.12 -1.43 -6.29
N SER A 21 4.66 -0.22 -6.58
CA SER A 21 3.33 0.23 -6.21
C SER A 21 2.29 -0.74 -6.80
N ALA A 22 1.14 -0.88 -6.16
CA ALA A 22 0.03 -1.75 -6.64
C ALA A 22 -0.33 -1.49 -8.11
N TRP A 23 -0.01 -0.31 -8.63
CA TRP A 23 -0.13 0.10 -10.04
C TRP A 23 0.72 -0.74 -11.01
N ALA A 24 1.88 -1.21 -10.61
CA ALA A 24 2.70 -2.09 -11.43
C ALA A 24 1.96 -3.39 -11.81
N TYR A 25 0.95 -3.81 -11.01
CA TYR A 25 0.14 -4.99 -11.32
C TYR A 25 -0.86 -4.77 -12.46
N ARG A 26 -1.43 -3.56 -12.63
CA ARG A 26 -2.34 -3.29 -13.75
C ARG A 26 -1.64 -2.96 -15.06
N ASP A 27 -0.34 -2.66 -15.04
CA ASP A 27 0.43 -2.29 -16.23
C ASP A 27 0.69 -3.48 -17.18
N TYR A 28 0.52 -4.70 -16.71
CA TYR A 28 0.58 -5.88 -17.56
C TYR A 28 -0.74 -6.22 -18.27
N PHE A 29 -1.84 -5.52 -17.96
CA PHE A 29 -3.11 -5.67 -18.67
C PHE A 29 -3.17 -4.74 -19.88
N THR A 30 -3.70 -5.27 -20.99
CA THR A 30 -4.03 -4.41 -22.13
C THR A 30 -5.20 -3.47 -21.79
N PRO A 31 -5.41 -2.38 -22.56
CA PRO A 31 -6.56 -1.49 -22.34
C PRO A 31 -7.91 -2.23 -22.41
N GLU A 32 -8.04 -3.21 -23.31
CA GLU A 32 -9.24 -4.03 -23.45
C GLU A 32 -9.48 -4.90 -22.21
N GLN A 33 -8.41 -5.49 -21.67
CA GLN A 33 -8.47 -6.29 -20.43
C GLN A 33 -8.85 -5.40 -19.23
N LYS A 34 -8.26 -4.21 -19.11
CA LYS A 34 -8.64 -3.23 -18.07
C LYS A 34 -10.13 -2.89 -18.17
N ALA A 35 -10.64 -2.63 -19.38
CA ALA A 35 -12.05 -2.34 -19.60
C ALA A 35 -12.99 -3.52 -19.25
N LEU A 36 -12.53 -4.76 -19.34
CA LEU A 36 -13.28 -5.93 -18.87
C LEU A 36 -13.26 -6.03 -17.35
N LEU A 37 -12.11 -5.81 -16.71
CA LEU A 37 -11.97 -5.81 -15.26
C LEU A 37 -12.86 -4.76 -14.59
N ASP A 38 -12.88 -3.55 -15.12
CA ASP A 38 -13.69 -2.44 -14.62
C ASP A 38 -15.23 -2.75 -14.66
N LYS A 39 -15.64 -3.70 -15.51
CA LYS A 39 -17.06 -4.07 -15.70
C LYS A 39 -17.49 -5.33 -14.94
N ILE A 40 -16.60 -5.98 -14.19
CA ILE A 40 -16.96 -7.20 -13.47
C ILE A 40 -18.08 -6.93 -12.47
N GLN A 41 -19.21 -7.62 -12.65
CA GLN A 41 -20.37 -7.59 -11.76
C GLN A 41 -20.71 -8.99 -11.24
N THR A 42 -20.52 -10.02 -12.08
CA THR A 42 -20.88 -11.39 -11.78
C THR A 42 -19.63 -12.24 -11.59
N VAL A 43 -19.56 -12.95 -10.47
CA VAL A 43 -18.39 -13.74 -10.09
C VAL A 43 -18.81 -15.18 -9.78
N ARG A 44 -18.24 -16.15 -10.51
CA ARG A 44 -18.35 -17.56 -10.16
C ARG A 44 -17.29 -17.89 -9.12
N ILE A 45 -17.67 -18.68 -8.12
CA ILE A 45 -16.75 -19.16 -7.07
C ILE A 45 -16.42 -20.62 -7.30
N ASP A 46 -15.13 -20.91 -7.47
CA ASP A 46 -14.58 -22.24 -7.56
C ASP A 46 -13.78 -22.54 -6.28
N ALA A 47 -14.40 -23.20 -5.29
CA ALA A 47 -13.76 -23.52 -4.03
C ALA A 47 -13.33 -24.99 -3.98
N ILE A 48 -12.11 -25.23 -3.46
CA ILE A 48 -11.55 -26.57 -3.26
C ILE A 48 -10.98 -26.64 -1.84
N ALA A 49 -11.36 -27.68 -1.10
CA ALA A 49 -10.81 -28.00 0.21
C ALA A 49 -10.14 -29.38 0.18
N LEU A 50 -8.85 -29.44 0.51
CA LEU A 50 -8.05 -30.67 0.51
C LEU A 50 -7.49 -30.93 1.91
N THR A 51 -7.74 -32.15 2.40
CA THR A 51 -7.17 -32.66 3.64
C THR A 51 -6.27 -33.86 3.36
N ASP A 52 -5.59 -34.38 4.37
CA ASP A 52 -4.82 -35.64 4.28
C ASP A 52 -5.69 -36.85 3.89
N LYS A 53 -6.99 -36.74 4.10
CA LYS A 53 -7.99 -37.76 3.76
C LYS A 53 -8.56 -37.60 2.34
N GLY A 54 -8.11 -36.62 1.60
CA GLY A 54 -8.60 -36.28 0.27
C GLY A 54 -9.46 -35.02 0.23
N THR A 55 -10.35 -34.94 -0.76
CA THR A 55 -11.25 -33.79 -0.91
C THR A 55 -12.24 -33.70 0.24
N ALA A 56 -12.30 -32.56 0.88
CA ALA A 56 -13.28 -32.25 1.93
C ALA A 56 -14.44 -31.44 1.37
N ASP A 57 -15.50 -31.28 2.17
CA ASP A 57 -16.64 -30.44 1.82
C ASP A 57 -16.22 -28.97 1.67
N ALA A 58 -16.37 -28.42 0.46
CA ALA A 58 -16.04 -27.04 0.13
C ALA A 58 -17.24 -26.08 0.25
N VAL A 59 -18.44 -26.56 0.56
CA VAL A 59 -19.64 -25.72 0.68
C VAL A 59 -19.46 -24.60 1.69
N PRO A 60 -18.95 -24.84 2.93
CA PRO A 60 -18.76 -23.77 3.90
C PRO A 60 -17.74 -22.70 3.45
N LEU A 61 -16.75 -23.09 2.65
CA LEU A 61 -15.76 -22.17 2.05
C LEU A 61 -16.42 -21.33 0.94
N THR A 62 -17.22 -21.98 0.07
CA THR A 62 -17.96 -21.29 -0.99
C THR A 62 -18.92 -20.25 -0.42
N GLU A 63 -19.68 -20.59 0.64
CA GLU A 63 -20.62 -19.67 1.28
C GLU A 63 -19.91 -18.46 1.92
N LEU A 64 -18.78 -18.70 2.59
CA LEU A 64 -17.96 -17.62 3.14
C LEU A 64 -17.52 -16.64 2.05
N VAL A 65 -16.92 -17.17 0.98
CA VAL A 65 -16.42 -16.35 -0.13
C VAL A 65 -17.58 -15.61 -0.82
N ALA A 66 -18.71 -16.29 -1.04
CA ALA A 66 -19.91 -15.71 -1.64
C ALA A 66 -20.44 -14.52 -0.82
N ARG A 67 -20.57 -14.68 0.49
CA ARG A 67 -21.00 -13.61 1.38
C ARG A 67 -20.04 -12.42 1.36
N ARG A 68 -18.74 -12.69 1.48
CA ARG A 68 -17.71 -11.65 1.47
C ARG A 68 -17.67 -10.87 0.15
N MET A 69 -17.85 -11.54 -0.99
CA MET A 69 -17.96 -10.87 -2.30
C MET A 69 -19.26 -10.07 -2.41
N GLY A 70 -20.36 -10.59 -1.85
CA GLY A 70 -21.63 -9.89 -1.79
C GLY A 70 -21.61 -8.59 -1.01
N GLU A 71 -20.75 -8.46 0.04
CA GLU A 71 -20.55 -7.22 0.80
C GLU A 71 -20.11 -6.04 -0.10
N LEU A 72 -19.35 -6.32 -1.16
CA LEU A 72 -18.95 -5.34 -2.16
C LEU A 72 -19.96 -5.21 -3.32
N GLY A 73 -21.09 -5.89 -3.24
CA GLY A 73 -22.13 -5.83 -4.25
C GLY A 73 -21.85 -6.67 -5.51
N TYR A 74 -20.95 -7.67 -5.44
CA TYR A 74 -20.82 -8.64 -6.53
C TYR A 74 -21.95 -9.65 -6.51
N THR A 75 -22.49 -9.96 -7.69
CA THR A 75 -23.46 -11.05 -7.85
C THR A 75 -22.71 -12.38 -7.98
N VAL A 76 -22.94 -13.29 -7.04
CA VAL A 76 -22.27 -14.60 -7.04
C VAL A 76 -23.07 -15.60 -7.85
N VAL A 77 -22.43 -16.19 -8.87
CA VAL A 77 -22.96 -17.26 -9.70
C VAL A 77 -22.50 -18.60 -9.13
N ARG A 78 -23.45 -19.44 -8.73
CA ARG A 78 -23.17 -20.76 -8.12
C ARG A 78 -23.38 -21.93 -9.08
N GLU A 79 -24.11 -21.68 -10.16
CA GLU A 79 -24.47 -22.74 -11.10
C GLU A 79 -23.40 -22.89 -12.19
N VAL A 80 -22.99 -24.13 -12.41
CA VAL A 80 -22.05 -24.47 -13.50
C VAL A 80 -22.70 -24.17 -14.85
N GLY A 81 -21.94 -23.47 -15.72
CA GLY A 81 -22.40 -23.14 -17.07
C GLY A 81 -23.18 -21.82 -17.21
N LYS A 82 -23.55 -21.17 -16.10
CA LYS A 82 -24.12 -19.82 -16.20
C LYS A 82 -23.05 -18.79 -16.60
N PRO A 83 -23.41 -17.78 -17.40
CA PRO A 83 -22.53 -16.67 -17.75
C PRO A 83 -22.04 -15.95 -16.49
N HIS A 84 -20.76 -15.59 -16.46
CA HIS A 84 -20.11 -14.83 -15.41
C HIS A 84 -18.94 -14.03 -15.99
N ASP A 85 -18.61 -12.92 -15.37
CA ASP A 85 -17.54 -12.03 -15.86
C ASP A 85 -16.16 -12.52 -15.42
N ALA A 86 -16.07 -13.06 -14.17
CA ALA A 86 -14.84 -13.60 -13.63
C ALA A 86 -15.09 -14.88 -12.83
N ALA A 87 -14.12 -15.80 -12.80
CA ALA A 87 -14.13 -16.96 -11.93
C ALA A 87 -13.09 -16.81 -10.82
N PHE A 88 -13.53 -16.67 -9.57
CA PHE A 88 -12.66 -16.57 -8.41
C PHE A 88 -12.43 -17.95 -7.81
N LYS A 89 -11.17 -18.34 -7.74
CA LYS A 89 -10.75 -19.67 -7.28
C LYS A 89 -10.10 -19.57 -5.92
N VAL A 90 -10.59 -20.37 -4.96
CA VAL A 90 -10.02 -20.51 -3.62
C VAL A 90 -9.71 -21.97 -3.37
N LYS A 91 -8.43 -22.29 -3.22
CA LYS A 91 -7.95 -23.64 -2.91
C LYS A 91 -7.33 -23.65 -1.54
N CYS A 92 -7.97 -24.32 -0.58
CA CYS A 92 -7.47 -24.51 0.78
C CYS A 92 -6.91 -25.92 0.94
N GLU A 93 -5.71 -26.06 1.48
CA GLU A 93 -5.01 -27.33 1.67
C GLU A 93 -4.53 -27.45 3.11
N GLN A 94 -4.75 -28.63 3.73
CA GLN A 94 -4.23 -28.94 5.07
C GLN A 94 -2.69 -28.95 5.09
N ARG A 95 -2.06 -29.33 3.98
CA ARG A 95 -0.60 -29.38 3.82
C ARG A 95 -0.20 -28.72 2.51
N LYS A 96 0.01 -27.43 2.52
CA LYS A 96 0.63 -26.72 1.44
C LYS A 96 2.10 -26.44 1.77
N THR A 97 2.99 -26.66 0.83
CA THR A 97 4.38 -26.26 0.95
C THR A 97 4.57 -24.92 0.28
N TRP A 98 5.21 -24.01 0.97
CA TRP A 98 5.56 -22.69 0.48
C TRP A 98 7.01 -22.34 0.86
N GLU A 99 7.72 -21.71 -0.05
CA GLU A 99 9.05 -21.18 0.18
C GLU A 99 9.05 -19.67 -0.05
N GLY A 100 9.54 -18.92 0.89
CA GLY A 100 9.57 -17.47 0.79
C GLY A 100 10.11 -16.81 2.05
N THR A 101 10.21 -15.49 2.03
CA THR A 101 10.67 -14.70 3.15
C THR A 101 9.59 -14.56 4.22
N THR A 102 9.94 -14.75 5.47
CA THR A 102 9.03 -14.57 6.61
C THR A 102 9.19 -13.18 7.19
N ALA A 103 8.49 -12.19 6.66
CA ALA A 103 8.20 -10.99 7.43
C ALA A 103 6.91 -11.21 8.23
N ALA A 104 6.88 -10.80 9.47
CA ALA A 104 5.67 -10.80 10.28
C ALA A 104 4.62 -9.92 9.59
N GLY A 105 3.56 -10.55 9.04
CA GLY A 105 2.52 -9.84 8.27
C GLY A 105 2.35 -10.28 6.83
N GLY A 106 3.23 -11.11 6.27
CA GLY A 106 2.99 -11.92 5.06
C GLY A 106 3.15 -11.29 3.70
N ASP A 107 3.31 -9.96 3.56
CA ASP A 107 3.36 -9.28 2.25
C ASP A 107 4.67 -8.48 1.98
N ALA A 108 5.67 -8.55 2.84
CA ALA A 108 6.92 -7.82 2.62
C ALA A 108 8.01 -8.76 2.08
N ASP A 109 8.27 -8.70 0.78
CA ASP A 109 9.51 -9.18 0.17
C ASP A 109 10.65 -8.26 0.60
N LEU A 110 11.24 -8.54 1.76
CA LEU A 110 12.50 -7.90 2.15
C LEU A 110 13.63 -8.64 1.43
N PRO A 111 14.45 -7.94 0.61
CA PRO A 111 15.48 -8.57 -0.23
C PRO A 111 16.50 -9.42 0.55
N ASP A 112 16.71 -9.12 1.84
CA ASP A 112 17.69 -9.77 2.70
C ASP A 112 17.08 -10.66 3.79
N ALA A 113 15.75 -10.88 3.75
CA ALA A 113 15.11 -11.77 4.72
C ALA A 113 15.44 -13.23 4.37
N PRO A 114 15.80 -14.08 5.37
CA PRO A 114 16.12 -15.48 5.11
C PRO A 114 14.90 -16.21 4.56
N SER A 115 15.11 -16.97 3.47
CA SER A 115 14.08 -17.87 2.93
C SER A 115 13.74 -18.95 3.95
N ARG A 116 12.46 -19.15 4.19
CA ARG A 116 11.93 -20.22 5.03
C ARG A 116 11.00 -21.11 4.24
N LEU A 117 11.22 -22.41 4.35
CA LEU A 117 10.25 -23.39 3.89
C LEU A 117 9.13 -23.50 4.93
N TRP A 118 7.91 -23.17 4.55
CA TRP A 118 6.73 -23.35 5.36
C TRP A 118 5.89 -24.50 4.81
N LYS A 119 5.35 -25.32 5.68
CA LYS A 119 4.53 -26.47 5.30
C LYS A 119 3.38 -26.63 6.28
N GLY A 120 2.15 -26.27 5.86
CA GLY A 120 1.01 -26.33 6.76
C GLY A 120 -0.28 -25.90 6.07
N PRO A 121 -1.36 -25.65 6.84
CA PRO A 121 -2.63 -25.27 6.26
C PRO A 121 -2.58 -23.87 5.63
N ALA A 122 -2.96 -23.78 4.34
CA ALA A 122 -3.03 -22.53 3.60
C ALA A 122 -4.15 -22.52 2.57
N CYS A 123 -4.66 -21.33 2.25
CA CYS A 123 -5.55 -21.08 1.12
C CYS A 123 -4.87 -20.18 0.10
N GLN A 124 -4.88 -20.60 -1.14
CA GLN A 124 -4.46 -19.83 -2.28
C GLN A 124 -5.69 -19.28 -3.00
N MET A 125 -5.65 -18.01 -3.34
CA MET A 125 -6.69 -17.30 -4.08
C MET A 125 -6.13 -16.82 -5.42
N THR A 126 -6.89 -17.06 -6.49
CA THR A 126 -6.58 -16.61 -7.85
C THR A 126 -7.90 -16.29 -8.56
N TYR A 127 -7.85 -15.64 -9.73
CA TYR A 127 -9.03 -15.49 -10.56
C TYR A 127 -8.72 -15.70 -12.05
N LEU A 128 -9.76 -15.96 -12.81
CA LEU A 128 -9.74 -16.02 -14.27
C LEU A 128 -10.65 -14.92 -14.83
N LEU A 129 -10.20 -14.28 -15.89
CA LEU A 129 -11.00 -13.37 -16.70
C LEU A 129 -11.37 -14.09 -18.01
N GLY A 130 -12.61 -14.60 -18.12
CA GLY A 130 -12.95 -15.60 -19.11
C GLY A 130 -12.09 -16.85 -18.92
N ASP A 131 -11.42 -17.29 -19.97
CA ASP A 131 -10.46 -18.42 -19.92
C ASP A 131 -9.02 -18.01 -19.58
N MET A 132 -8.76 -16.70 -19.46
CA MET A 132 -7.43 -16.18 -19.22
C MET A 132 -7.08 -16.25 -17.72
N LYS A 133 -5.95 -16.93 -17.42
CA LYS A 133 -5.35 -16.94 -16.10
C LYS A 133 -4.59 -15.64 -15.86
N VAL A 134 -4.95 -14.95 -14.80
CA VAL A 134 -4.31 -13.70 -14.38
C VAL A 134 -3.16 -13.98 -13.40
N LYS A 135 -2.14 -13.14 -13.39
CA LYS A 135 -0.98 -13.27 -12.47
C LYS A 135 -1.33 -13.01 -11.01
N TRP A 136 -2.48 -12.34 -10.73
CA TRP A 136 -2.89 -12.05 -9.37
C TRP A 136 -3.06 -13.34 -8.57
N GLN A 137 -2.35 -13.38 -7.47
CA GLN A 137 -2.40 -14.49 -6.53
C GLN A 137 -2.21 -13.96 -5.12
N LYS A 138 -3.04 -14.42 -4.20
CA LYS A 138 -2.90 -14.16 -2.77
C LYS A 138 -2.94 -15.47 -2.00
N GLU A 139 -2.29 -15.48 -0.85
CA GLU A 139 -2.24 -16.64 0.03
C GLU A 139 -2.48 -16.22 1.47
N VAL A 140 -3.24 -17.03 2.19
CA VAL A 140 -3.42 -16.90 3.63
C VAL A 140 -3.09 -18.23 4.30
N ARG A 141 -2.54 -18.17 5.50
CA ARG A 141 -2.04 -19.31 6.28
C ARG A 141 -2.57 -19.27 7.70
N THR A 142 -2.64 -20.46 8.31
CA THR A 142 -2.81 -20.55 9.77
C THR A 142 -1.53 -20.14 10.49
N GLU A 143 -1.63 -19.84 11.78
CA GLU A 143 -0.46 -19.55 12.64
C GLU A 143 0.40 -20.79 12.93
N PHE A 144 -0.17 -22.01 12.73
CA PHE A 144 0.49 -23.30 12.96
C PHE A 144 0.79 -24.01 11.65
N GLU A 145 1.88 -24.78 11.63
CA GLU A 145 2.31 -25.62 10.50
C GLU A 145 1.79 -27.06 10.63
N ASP A 146 1.73 -27.60 11.85
CA ASP A 146 1.26 -28.96 12.11
C ASP A 146 -0.20 -28.96 12.57
N ALA A 147 -1.09 -29.36 11.65
CA ALA A 147 -2.52 -29.44 11.91
C ALA A 147 -2.88 -30.55 12.92
N VAL A 148 -2.07 -31.63 13.01
CA VAL A 148 -2.33 -32.73 13.97
C VAL A 148 -2.03 -32.25 15.37
N GLN A 149 -0.84 -31.66 15.59
CA GLN A 149 -0.45 -31.12 16.88
C GLN A 149 -1.40 -30.01 17.34
N ALA A 150 -1.77 -29.10 16.42
CA ALA A 150 -2.68 -28.01 16.73
C ALA A 150 -4.08 -28.51 17.11
N ALA A 151 -4.63 -29.48 16.40
CA ALA A 151 -5.92 -30.08 16.73
C ALA A 151 -5.89 -30.79 18.08
N GLN A 152 -4.84 -31.57 18.39
CA GLN A 152 -4.65 -32.22 19.68
C GLN A 152 -4.58 -31.20 20.83
N SER A 153 -3.80 -30.12 20.66
CA SER A 153 -3.66 -29.04 21.66
C SER A 153 -4.98 -28.32 21.92
N ALA A 154 -5.85 -28.26 20.92
CA ALA A 154 -7.19 -27.66 21.02
C ALA A 154 -8.28 -28.66 21.46
N ASN A 155 -7.95 -29.93 21.77
CA ASN A 155 -8.89 -31.00 21.99
C ASN A 155 -9.94 -31.14 20.85
N ALA A 156 -9.54 -30.79 19.62
CA ALA A 156 -10.37 -30.94 18.45
C ALA A 156 -10.26 -32.37 17.89
N GLY A 157 -11.33 -32.84 17.24
CA GLY A 157 -11.38 -34.20 16.70
C GLY A 157 -10.46 -34.38 15.48
N ASP A 158 -11.02 -34.24 14.28
CA ASP A 158 -10.29 -34.48 13.04
C ASP A 158 -9.36 -33.30 12.69
N PRO A 159 -8.04 -33.53 12.51
CA PRO A 159 -7.08 -32.44 12.17
C PRO A 159 -7.39 -31.72 10.86
N GLY A 160 -7.91 -32.42 9.85
CA GLY A 160 -8.30 -31.83 8.58
C GLY A 160 -9.48 -30.87 8.74
N THR A 161 -10.51 -31.28 9.42
CA THR A 161 -11.68 -30.45 9.75
C THR A 161 -11.27 -29.23 10.58
N TYR A 162 -10.40 -29.42 11.57
CA TYR A 162 -9.87 -28.33 12.38
C TYR A 162 -9.09 -27.31 11.54
N ALA A 163 -8.17 -27.79 10.70
CA ALA A 163 -7.38 -26.92 9.81
C ALA A 163 -8.27 -26.12 8.85
N MET A 164 -9.27 -26.77 8.22
CA MET A 164 -10.22 -26.09 7.33
C MET A 164 -11.07 -25.05 8.09
N GLY A 165 -11.44 -25.33 9.33
CA GLY A 165 -12.12 -24.36 10.20
C GLY A 165 -11.26 -23.12 10.45
N LYS A 166 -9.99 -23.32 10.82
CA LYS A 166 -9.05 -22.22 11.06
C LYS A 166 -8.75 -21.42 9.81
N LEU A 167 -8.61 -22.06 8.66
CA LEU A 167 -8.44 -21.38 7.39
C LEU A 167 -9.65 -20.51 7.03
N ARG A 168 -10.88 -20.96 7.33
CA ARG A 168 -12.08 -20.11 7.19
C ARG A 168 -12.05 -18.91 8.13
N ASP A 169 -11.61 -19.08 9.39
CA ASP A 169 -11.46 -17.97 10.34
C ASP A 169 -10.46 -16.91 9.83
N VAL A 170 -9.37 -17.35 9.19
CA VAL A 170 -8.37 -16.45 8.58
C VAL A 170 -8.96 -15.74 7.35
N LEU A 171 -9.63 -16.48 6.45
CA LEU A 171 -10.27 -15.90 5.27
C LEU A 171 -11.39 -14.93 5.62
N GLU A 172 -12.12 -15.16 6.71
CA GLU A 172 -13.14 -14.24 7.22
C GLU A 172 -12.57 -12.87 7.55
N LYS A 173 -11.36 -12.83 8.11
CA LYS A 173 -10.66 -11.61 8.50
C LYS A 173 -9.85 -11.00 7.36
N TYR A 174 -9.52 -11.77 6.34
CA TYR A 174 -8.70 -11.32 5.22
C TYR A 174 -9.53 -10.55 4.21
N ASP A 175 -9.11 -9.33 3.92
CA ASP A 175 -9.88 -8.40 3.06
C ASP A 175 -9.64 -8.64 1.56
N PHE A 176 -9.62 -9.92 1.10
CA PHE A 176 -9.47 -10.24 -0.31
C PHE A 176 -10.49 -9.54 -1.22
N PRO A 177 -11.75 -9.28 -0.82
CA PRO A 177 -12.68 -8.60 -1.70
C PRO A 177 -12.26 -7.15 -1.99
N LEU A 178 -11.70 -6.44 -0.99
CA LEU A 178 -11.17 -5.09 -1.19
C LEU A 178 -9.98 -5.11 -2.16
N LEU A 179 -9.10 -6.10 -2.03
CA LEU A 179 -7.95 -6.26 -2.92
C LEU A 179 -8.38 -6.59 -4.34
N LEU A 180 -9.45 -7.38 -4.53
CA LEU A 180 -10.02 -7.66 -5.85
C LEU A 180 -10.67 -6.42 -6.46
N ALA A 181 -11.46 -5.66 -5.69
CA ALA A 181 -12.05 -4.42 -6.17
C ALA A 181 -10.97 -3.40 -6.62
N ALA A 182 -9.86 -3.31 -5.88
CA ALA A 182 -8.72 -2.48 -6.27
C ALA A 182 -8.03 -3.01 -7.53
N GLU A 183 -7.74 -4.32 -7.61
CA GLU A 183 -7.15 -4.98 -8.77
C GLU A 183 -8.02 -4.81 -10.03
N TRP A 184 -9.35 -4.89 -9.88
CA TRP A 184 -10.30 -4.74 -10.97
C TRP A 184 -10.60 -3.27 -11.33
N GLY A 185 -10.05 -2.29 -10.58
CA GLY A 185 -10.23 -0.87 -10.88
C GLY A 185 -11.63 -0.36 -10.59
N GLN A 186 -12.25 -0.81 -9.50
CA GLN A 186 -13.63 -0.49 -9.12
C GLN A 186 -13.67 0.30 -7.79
N PRO A 187 -13.15 1.55 -7.77
CA PRO A 187 -13.09 2.35 -6.54
C PRO A 187 -14.49 2.69 -5.97
N GLU A 188 -15.53 2.73 -6.80
CA GLU A 188 -16.89 2.98 -6.36
C GLU A 188 -17.41 1.94 -5.36
N ARG A 189 -16.91 0.70 -5.43
CA ARG A 189 -17.25 -0.34 -4.46
C ARG A 189 -16.58 -0.10 -3.10
N LEU A 190 -15.34 0.40 -3.13
CA LEU A 190 -14.59 0.79 -1.94
C LEU A 190 -15.21 2.01 -1.27
N LEU A 191 -15.59 3.00 -2.08
CA LEU A 191 -16.26 4.23 -1.61
C LEU A 191 -17.58 3.92 -0.92
N LYS A 192 -18.40 3.02 -1.47
CA LYS A 192 -19.66 2.58 -0.83
C LYS A 192 -19.42 2.00 0.57
N LEU A 193 -18.38 1.19 0.75
CA LEU A 193 -18.04 0.63 2.06
C LEU A 193 -17.53 1.71 3.02
N LEU A 194 -16.78 2.69 2.52
CA LEU A 194 -16.29 3.80 3.34
C LEU A 194 -17.44 4.68 3.88
N ASP A 195 -18.57 4.70 3.17
CA ASP A 195 -19.79 5.42 3.58
C ASP A 195 -20.57 4.71 4.68
N LEU A 196 -20.41 3.40 4.85
CA LEU A 196 -21.13 2.65 5.85
C LEU A 196 -20.60 2.97 7.27
N SER A 197 -21.51 3.32 8.15
CA SER A 197 -21.18 3.67 9.55
C SER A 197 -20.61 2.51 10.35
N ASP A 198 -21.03 1.29 10.03
CA ASP A 198 -20.63 0.04 10.68
C ASP A 198 -19.31 -0.56 10.13
N THR A 199 -18.72 0.04 9.09
CA THR A 199 -17.40 -0.38 8.61
C THR A 199 -16.34 -0.16 9.68
N PRO A 200 -15.64 -1.21 10.14
CA PRO A 200 -14.61 -1.09 11.16
C PRO A 200 -13.50 -0.13 10.77
N GLN A 201 -12.96 0.60 11.76
CA GLN A 201 -11.88 1.59 11.56
C GLN A 201 -10.70 1.03 10.76
N ALA A 202 -10.18 -0.14 11.17
CA ALA A 202 -9.07 -0.79 10.47
C ALA A 202 -9.38 -1.06 8.97
N ARG A 203 -10.64 -1.38 8.67
CA ARG A 203 -11.09 -1.59 7.28
C ARG A 203 -11.19 -0.28 6.52
N LYS A 204 -11.63 0.81 7.18
CA LYS A 204 -11.61 2.16 6.59
C LYS A 204 -10.19 2.60 6.24
N PHE A 205 -9.21 2.37 7.13
CA PHE A 205 -7.79 2.62 6.83
C PHE A 205 -7.35 1.92 5.55
N LYS A 206 -7.65 0.62 5.43
CA LYS A 206 -7.27 -0.17 4.26
C LYS A 206 -7.93 0.33 2.97
N ILE A 207 -9.22 0.67 3.04
CA ILE A 207 -9.96 1.25 1.91
C ILE A 207 -9.30 2.55 1.44
N ILE A 208 -8.99 3.46 2.36
CA ILE A 208 -8.34 4.73 2.05
C ILE A 208 -6.96 4.51 1.40
N SER A 209 -6.15 3.58 1.93
CA SER A 209 -4.88 3.19 1.30
C SER A 209 -5.07 2.73 -0.13
N LEU A 210 -5.99 1.79 -0.35
CA LEU A 210 -6.26 1.22 -1.67
C LEU A 210 -6.73 2.29 -2.67
N LEU A 211 -7.61 3.21 -2.25
CA LEU A 211 -8.04 4.33 -3.10
C LEU A 211 -6.86 5.21 -3.53
N GLY A 212 -5.93 5.49 -2.62
CA GLY A 212 -4.70 6.20 -2.96
C GLY A 212 -3.78 5.39 -3.88
N GLU A 213 -3.59 4.10 -3.61
CA GLU A 213 -2.79 3.20 -4.44
C GLU A 213 -3.37 3.02 -5.85
N MET A 214 -4.69 3.04 -5.98
CA MET A 214 -5.40 3.02 -7.27
C MET A 214 -5.29 4.35 -8.02
N GLN A 215 -4.83 5.43 -7.40
CA GLN A 215 -4.90 6.81 -7.89
C GLN A 215 -6.33 7.18 -8.34
N ALA A 216 -7.30 6.79 -7.54
CA ALA A 216 -8.71 6.98 -7.81
C ALA A 216 -9.11 8.44 -7.54
N ASP A 217 -8.96 9.32 -8.54
CA ASP A 217 -9.26 10.77 -8.41
C ASP A 217 -10.71 11.04 -7.98
N GLU A 218 -11.65 10.16 -8.35
CA GLU A 218 -13.03 10.18 -7.89
C GLU A 218 -13.20 10.01 -6.37
N ALA A 219 -12.18 9.52 -5.66
CA ALA A 219 -12.20 9.42 -4.22
C ALA A 219 -11.96 10.77 -3.51
N LEU A 220 -11.45 11.78 -4.20
CA LEU A 220 -11.05 13.05 -3.60
C LEU A 220 -12.17 13.74 -2.79
N PRO A 221 -13.44 13.83 -3.26
CA PRO A 221 -14.52 14.40 -2.48
C PRO A 221 -14.75 13.66 -1.16
N LYS A 222 -14.68 12.33 -1.20
CA LYS A 222 -14.86 11.48 0.00
C LYS A 222 -13.69 11.58 0.95
N LEU A 223 -12.46 11.59 0.44
CA LEU A 223 -11.26 11.78 1.26
C LEU A 223 -11.28 13.15 1.98
N LYS A 224 -11.83 14.19 1.32
CA LYS A 224 -12.04 15.50 1.94
C LYS A 224 -13.02 15.42 3.13
N GLU A 225 -14.09 14.64 3.02
CA GLU A 225 -15.02 14.41 4.13
C GLU A 225 -14.34 13.66 5.30
N VAL A 226 -13.52 12.67 4.99
CA VAL A 226 -12.77 11.84 5.95
C VAL A 226 -11.78 12.66 6.78
N LEU A 227 -11.31 13.82 6.30
CA LEU A 227 -10.46 14.72 7.09
C LEU A 227 -11.10 15.21 8.38
N LYS A 228 -12.44 15.15 8.49
CA LYS A 228 -13.16 15.50 9.73
C LYS A 228 -12.99 14.45 10.82
N ASP A 229 -12.64 13.22 10.44
CA ASP A 229 -12.30 12.14 11.36
C ASP A 229 -10.80 12.23 11.69
N ARG A 230 -10.49 12.64 12.93
CA ARG A 230 -9.11 12.86 13.37
C ARG A 230 -8.21 11.64 13.22
N ASP A 231 -8.78 10.45 13.43
CA ASP A 231 -8.03 9.20 13.37
C ASP A 231 -7.70 8.78 11.93
N LEU A 232 -8.54 9.18 10.96
CA LEU A 232 -8.40 8.85 9.54
C LEU A 232 -7.73 9.98 8.72
N ALA A 233 -7.66 11.20 9.27
CA ALA A 233 -7.20 12.38 8.54
C ALA A 233 -5.83 12.21 7.90
N LYS A 234 -4.83 11.69 8.64
CA LYS A 234 -3.48 11.48 8.13
C LYS A 234 -3.46 10.45 6.99
N GLN A 235 -4.27 9.39 7.12
CA GLN A 235 -4.38 8.36 6.08
C GLN A 235 -5.01 8.93 4.81
N ALA A 236 -6.06 9.74 4.95
CA ALA A 236 -6.70 10.41 3.82
C ALA A 236 -5.74 11.36 3.10
N ILE A 237 -4.94 12.13 3.85
CA ILE A 237 -3.89 13.00 3.28
C ILE A 237 -2.83 12.19 2.54
N GLY A 238 -2.39 11.06 3.11
CA GLY A 238 -1.47 10.14 2.45
C GLY A 238 -2.01 9.59 1.13
N ALA A 239 -3.29 9.21 1.11
CA ALA A 239 -3.97 8.79 -0.10
C ALA A 239 -4.06 9.91 -1.15
N MET A 240 -4.41 11.14 -0.74
CA MET A 240 -4.44 12.31 -1.62
C MET A 240 -3.07 12.60 -2.27
N GLY A 241 -1.97 12.31 -1.55
CA GLY A 241 -0.62 12.44 -2.09
C GLY A 241 -0.28 11.47 -3.22
N ASN A 242 -1.10 10.45 -3.45
CA ASN A 242 -0.99 9.51 -4.56
C ASN A 242 -1.96 9.82 -5.70
N LEU A 243 -2.95 10.68 -5.48
CA LEU A 243 -3.91 11.08 -6.50
C LEU A 243 -3.27 12.02 -7.54
N GLY A 244 -4.03 12.39 -8.56
CA GLY A 244 -3.62 13.34 -9.58
C GLY A 244 -3.53 14.79 -9.08
N ARG A 245 -3.35 15.72 -10.04
CA ARG A 245 -3.21 17.16 -9.78
C ARG A 245 -4.36 17.78 -9.00
N GLU A 246 -5.54 17.17 -9.07
CA GLU A 246 -6.75 17.61 -8.38
C GLU A 246 -6.60 17.70 -6.86
N GLY A 247 -5.70 16.89 -6.29
CA GLY A 247 -5.40 16.90 -4.85
C GLY A 247 -4.54 18.08 -4.40
N ILE A 248 -3.78 18.73 -5.30
CA ILE A 248 -2.81 19.79 -4.95
C ILE A 248 -3.44 20.96 -4.21
N PRO A 249 -4.52 21.60 -4.70
CA PRO A 249 -5.10 22.75 -4.01
C PRO A 249 -5.53 22.45 -2.57
N LEU A 250 -6.11 21.26 -2.38
CA LEU A 250 -6.57 20.83 -1.06
C LEU A 250 -5.40 20.55 -0.11
N LEU A 251 -4.34 19.86 -0.58
CA LEU A 251 -3.15 19.62 0.24
C LEU A 251 -2.44 20.94 0.61
N VAL A 252 -2.38 21.92 -0.31
CA VAL A 252 -1.85 23.27 -0.03
C VAL A 252 -2.72 24.00 1.02
N GLU A 253 -4.04 23.92 0.91
CA GLU A 253 -4.96 24.48 1.91
C GLU A 253 -4.70 23.88 3.29
N ILE A 254 -4.67 22.53 3.39
CA ILE A 254 -4.44 21.80 4.65
C ILE A 254 -3.09 22.15 5.26
N MET A 255 -2.01 22.17 4.46
CA MET A 255 -0.67 22.53 4.91
C MET A 255 -0.62 23.93 5.52
N ASN A 256 -1.42 24.87 5.02
CA ASN A 256 -1.39 26.25 5.45
C ASN A 256 -2.38 26.57 6.59
N THR A 257 -3.50 25.87 6.69
CA THR A 257 -4.62 26.27 7.55
C THR A 257 -4.94 25.28 8.68
N SER A 258 -4.47 24.03 8.61
CA SER A 258 -4.74 23.07 9.68
C SER A 258 -4.19 23.54 11.03
N PRO A 259 -4.97 23.47 12.13
CA PRO A 259 -4.47 23.76 13.46
C PRO A 259 -3.54 22.65 14.02
N ASP A 260 -3.56 21.46 13.41
CA ASP A 260 -2.77 20.30 13.81
C ASP A 260 -1.46 20.24 13.00
N LEU A 261 -0.32 20.37 13.68
CA LEU A 261 1.01 20.37 13.06
C LEU A 261 1.33 19.05 12.36
N GLU A 262 0.84 17.92 12.89
CA GLU A 262 1.05 16.62 12.24
C GLU A 262 0.26 16.52 10.94
N VAL A 263 -0.91 17.12 10.88
CA VAL A 263 -1.75 17.22 9.68
C VAL A 263 -1.10 18.16 8.65
N GLN A 264 -0.54 19.31 9.10
CA GLN A 264 0.23 20.19 8.21
C GLN A 264 1.46 19.46 7.61
N ALA A 265 2.22 18.75 8.45
CA ALA A 265 3.38 17.98 8.03
C ALA A 265 2.99 16.86 7.04
N ALA A 266 1.90 16.14 7.34
CA ALA A 266 1.36 15.12 6.43
C ALA A 266 0.97 15.72 5.06
N ALA A 267 0.35 16.89 5.04
CA ALA A 267 -0.01 17.59 3.79
C ALA A 267 1.24 18.02 2.98
N ALA A 268 2.27 18.54 3.65
CA ALA A 268 3.55 18.85 3.00
C ALA A 268 4.18 17.59 2.39
N LYS A 269 4.18 16.46 3.12
CA LYS A 269 4.65 15.17 2.64
C LYS A 269 3.83 14.68 1.45
N GLY A 270 2.50 14.82 1.49
CA GLY A 270 1.59 14.48 0.40
C GLY A 270 1.89 15.26 -0.88
N LEU A 271 2.14 16.57 -0.79
CA LEU A 271 2.58 17.40 -1.91
C LEU A 271 3.90 16.91 -2.51
N GLY A 272 4.88 16.58 -1.66
CA GLY A 272 6.16 16.03 -2.12
C GLY A 272 6.02 14.67 -2.80
N GLN A 273 5.11 13.83 -2.33
CA GLN A 273 4.83 12.53 -2.92
C GLN A 273 4.14 12.68 -4.28
N LEU A 274 3.12 13.52 -4.36
CA LEU A 274 2.40 13.82 -5.60
C LEU A 274 3.33 14.43 -6.66
N GLY A 275 4.12 15.45 -6.29
CA GLY A 275 5.07 16.07 -7.21
C GLY A 275 6.14 15.10 -7.70
N GLY A 276 6.68 14.24 -6.82
CA GLY A 276 7.68 13.23 -7.18
C GLY A 276 7.10 12.11 -8.06
N LEU A 277 5.88 11.65 -7.76
CA LEU A 277 5.23 10.57 -8.49
C LEU A 277 4.85 10.97 -9.92
N HIS A 278 4.33 12.19 -10.08
CA HIS A 278 3.83 12.67 -11.37
C HIS A 278 4.80 13.64 -12.09
N GLY A 279 5.97 13.91 -11.51
CA GLY A 279 6.91 14.92 -12.04
C GLY A 279 6.31 16.33 -12.05
N ASP A 280 5.39 16.64 -11.13
CA ASP A 280 4.64 17.89 -11.13
C ASP A 280 5.32 18.98 -10.30
N ALA A 281 6.09 19.82 -10.96
CA ALA A 281 6.77 20.96 -10.35
C ALA A 281 5.84 22.10 -9.89
N SER A 282 4.52 22.02 -10.12
CA SER A 282 3.56 23.03 -9.65
C SER A 282 3.42 23.03 -8.12
N VAL A 283 3.81 21.96 -7.43
CA VAL A 283 3.84 21.89 -5.97
C VAL A 283 5.04 22.61 -5.34
N VAL A 284 6.08 22.96 -6.13
CA VAL A 284 7.29 23.61 -5.62
C VAL A 284 7.02 25.03 -5.09
N PRO A 285 6.31 25.93 -5.81
CA PRO A 285 6.03 27.26 -5.28
C PRO A 285 5.33 27.29 -3.91
N PRO A 286 4.25 26.53 -3.65
CA PRO A 286 3.63 26.52 -2.32
C PRO A 286 4.54 25.93 -1.22
N LEU A 287 5.36 24.92 -1.53
CA LEU A 287 6.35 24.41 -0.60
C LEU A 287 7.43 25.43 -0.27
N LEU A 288 7.93 26.17 -1.27
CA LEU A 288 8.88 27.27 -1.06
C LEU A 288 8.29 28.44 -0.28
N ALA A 289 7.01 28.75 -0.48
CA ALA A 289 6.32 29.75 0.33
C ALA A 289 6.27 29.32 1.81
N LYS A 290 5.95 28.04 2.05
CA LYS A 290 5.93 27.49 3.41
C LYS A 290 7.32 27.42 4.03
N LEU A 291 8.36 27.07 3.27
CA LEU A 291 9.76 27.04 3.74
C LEU A 291 10.23 28.43 4.25
N LYS A 292 9.73 29.51 3.67
CA LYS A 292 10.07 30.90 4.02
C LYS A 292 9.23 31.49 5.15
N ASP A 293 8.21 30.77 5.64
CA ASP A 293 7.36 31.23 6.73
C ASP A 293 8.18 31.29 8.05
N PRO A 294 8.40 32.47 8.66
CA PRO A 294 9.22 32.59 9.87
C PRO A 294 8.59 31.97 11.11
N LYS A 295 7.31 31.60 11.04
CA LYS A 295 6.55 31.02 12.16
C LYS A 295 6.32 29.53 12.00
N ILE A 296 6.90 28.90 10.97
CA ILE A 296 6.73 27.49 10.70
C ILE A 296 7.30 26.64 11.82
N ASP A 297 6.55 25.63 12.26
CA ASP A 297 7.06 24.62 13.17
C ASP A 297 8.14 23.74 12.49
N TRP A 298 9.14 23.33 13.24
CA TRP A 298 10.26 22.55 12.69
C TRP A 298 9.86 21.17 12.18
N SER A 299 8.82 20.56 12.74
CA SER A 299 8.30 19.29 12.23
C SER A 299 7.71 19.45 10.83
N VAL A 300 6.94 20.51 10.61
CA VAL A 300 6.40 20.84 9.29
C VAL A 300 7.50 21.24 8.32
N LEU A 301 8.46 22.08 8.77
CA LEU A 301 9.59 22.53 7.96
C LEU A 301 10.47 21.34 7.50
N THR A 302 10.62 20.34 8.34
CA THR A 302 11.33 19.09 8.02
C THR A 302 10.67 18.37 6.84
N GLU A 303 9.35 18.20 6.87
CA GLU A 303 8.61 17.55 5.79
C GLU A 303 8.59 18.40 4.50
N VAL A 304 8.54 19.73 4.62
CA VAL A 304 8.68 20.65 3.47
C VAL A 304 10.05 20.48 2.81
N ALA A 305 11.13 20.39 3.59
CA ALA A 305 12.48 20.18 3.04
C ALA A 305 12.60 18.80 2.36
N TRP A 306 12.15 17.72 3.00
CA TRP A 306 12.08 16.39 2.37
C TRP A 306 11.30 16.41 1.05
N SER A 307 10.18 17.13 1.03
CA SER A 307 9.30 17.20 -0.16
C SER A 307 9.95 17.95 -1.31
N LEU A 308 10.66 19.04 -1.05
CA LEU A 308 11.42 19.76 -2.06
C LEU A 308 12.53 18.91 -2.67
N GLY A 309 13.18 18.05 -1.86
CA GLY A 309 14.20 17.13 -2.36
C GLY A 309 13.66 16.00 -3.23
N LYS A 310 12.39 15.59 -3.03
CA LYS A 310 11.72 14.60 -3.90
C LYS A 310 11.37 15.14 -5.29
N ILE A 311 11.34 16.47 -5.42
CA ILE A 311 10.99 17.16 -6.66
C ILE A 311 12.17 18.09 -7.00
N PRO A 312 13.27 17.53 -7.53
CA PRO A 312 14.46 18.33 -7.83
C PRO A 312 14.11 19.50 -8.76
N ASP A 313 14.27 20.71 -8.24
CA ASP A 313 13.95 21.93 -8.95
C ASP A 313 14.94 23.03 -8.56
N LYS A 314 15.57 23.67 -9.56
CA LYS A 314 16.57 24.71 -9.34
C LYS A 314 16.08 25.92 -8.52
N ARG A 315 14.75 26.17 -8.53
CA ARG A 315 14.14 27.21 -7.68
C ARG A 315 14.30 26.94 -6.19
N SER A 316 14.51 25.68 -5.80
CA SER A 316 14.68 25.26 -4.43
C SER A 316 16.11 25.41 -3.89
N ILE A 317 17.11 25.46 -4.76
CA ILE A 317 18.55 25.42 -4.40
C ILE A 317 18.89 26.57 -3.44
N GLN A 318 18.74 27.83 -3.89
CA GLN A 318 19.14 28.98 -3.07
C GLN A 318 18.33 29.07 -1.75
N PRO A 319 17.00 28.91 -1.73
CA PRO A 319 16.24 28.90 -0.47
C PRO A 319 16.68 27.80 0.52
N LEU A 320 17.06 26.62 0.04
CA LEU A 320 17.56 25.53 0.89
C LEU A 320 18.95 25.85 1.45
N TYR A 321 19.87 26.42 0.66
CA TYR A 321 21.17 26.87 1.15
C TYR A 321 21.04 28.00 2.19
N ASP A 322 20.13 28.96 1.97
CA ASP A 322 19.86 30.02 2.94
C ASP A 322 19.33 29.47 4.28
N LEU A 323 18.50 28.44 4.21
CA LEU A 323 18.02 27.73 5.40
C LEU A 323 19.17 26.95 6.07
N ASP A 324 19.96 26.18 5.31
CA ASP A 324 21.10 25.44 5.84
C ASP A 324 22.07 26.35 6.59
N LYS A 325 22.44 27.50 6.01
CA LYS A 325 23.31 28.49 6.67
C LYS A 325 22.75 28.96 8.03
N LYS A 326 21.45 29.17 8.12
CA LYS A 326 20.79 29.53 9.39
C LYS A 326 20.86 28.39 10.40
N LEU A 327 20.60 27.15 9.94
CA LEU A 327 20.60 25.98 10.81
C LEU A 327 22.02 25.62 11.32
N GLN A 328 23.06 25.82 10.50
CA GLN A 328 24.45 25.59 10.90
C GLN A 328 24.92 26.55 12.02
N ALA A 329 24.35 27.76 12.07
CA ALA A 329 24.61 28.69 13.16
C ALA A 329 23.98 28.28 14.50
N MET A 330 23.00 27.39 14.47
CA MET A 330 22.32 26.86 15.67
C MET A 330 23.13 25.70 16.27
N ARG A 331 23.63 25.91 17.50
CA ARG A 331 24.41 24.88 18.24
C ARG A 331 23.56 24.31 19.38
N ASP A 332 22.81 23.26 19.07
CA ASP A 332 22.03 22.49 20.05
C ASP A 332 22.12 20.99 19.68
N PRO A 333 23.21 20.30 20.09
CA PRO A 333 23.44 18.91 19.69
C PRO A 333 22.44 17.92 20.27
N GLU A 334 21.75 18.27 21.36
CA GLU A 334 20.75 17.42 22.01
C GLU A 334 19.36 17.55 21.35
N ASN A 335 19.17 18.55 20.49
CA ASN A 335 17.88 18.80 19.87
C ASN A 335 17.64 17.85 18.67
N VAL A 336 16.84 16.83 18.92
CA VAL A 336 16.52 15.80 17.93
C VAL A 336 15.78 16.39 16.71
N GLN A 337 14.90 17.37 16.90
CA GLN A 337 14.17 18.01 15.80
C GLN A 337 15.10 18.82 14.91
N LEU A 338 16.05 19.58 15.52
CA LEU A 338 17.06 20.33 14.78
C LEU A 338 17.94 19.39 13.94
N LYS A 339 18.34 18.25 14.51
CA LYS A 339 19.13 17.24 13.78
C LYS A 339 18.36 16.72 12.56
N LYS A 340 17.10 16.30 12.73
CA LYS A 340 16.26 15.82 11.63
C LYS A 340 16.06 16.86 10.55
N LEU A 341 15.85 18.14 10.93
CA LEU A 341 15.71 19.24 9.99
C LEU A 341 17.01 19.48 9.19
N LYS A 342 18.17 19.46 9.83
CA LYS A 342 19.47 19.57 9.15
C LYS A 342 19.67 18.44 8.15
N GLU A 343 19.34 17.21 8.52
CA GLU A 343 19.39 16.04 7.64
C GLU A 343 18.49 16.21 6.41
N ALA A 344 17.25 16.65 6.62
CA ALA A 344 16.29 16.87 5.54
C ALA A 344 16.77 17.94 4.54
N VAL A 345 17.24 19.07 5.06
CA VAL A 345 17.75 20.18 4.23
C VAL A 345 19.00 19.78 3.46
N PHE A 346 19.96 19.12 4.11
CA PHE A 346 21.17 18.62 3.46
C PHE A 346 20.85 17.64 2.32
N TRP A 347 19.94 16.69 2.58
CA TRP A 347 19.51 15.76 1.54
C TRP A 347 18.80 16.46 0.39
N ALA A 348 17.90 17.40 0.68
CA ALA A 348 17.18 18.16 -0.34
C ALA A 348 18.12 18.97 -1.24
N ILE A 349 19.14 19.64 -0.66
CA ILE A 349 20.17 20.34 -1.40
C ILE A 349 20.88 19.39 -2.35
N LYS A 350 21.32 18.22 -1.87
CA LYS A 350 22.00 17.24 -2.70
C LYS A 350 21.15 16.80 -3.89
N GLN A 351 19.84 16.55 -3.69
CA GLN A 351 18.97 16.16 -4.79
C GLN A 351 18.83 17.26 -5.84
N CYS A 352 18.64 18.51 -5.41
CA CYS A 352 18.45 19.63 -6.32
C CYS A 352 19.75 20.01 -7.07
N ASP A 353 20.91 20.03 -6.38
CA ASP A 353 22.21 20.36 -7.00
C ASP A 353 22.66 19.29 -8.01
N THR A 354 22.50 18.01 -7.67
CA THR A 354 22.89 16.92 -8.57
C THR A 354 22.07 16.97 -9.86
N TRP A 355 20.78 17.30 -9.75
CA TRP A 355 19.91 17.42 -10.91
C TRP A 355 20.32 18.57 -11.84
N ASP A 356 20.71 19.72 -11.28
CA ASP A 356 21.13 20.90 -12.07
C ASP A 356 22.43 20.65 -12.86
N GLN A 357 23.27 19.70 -12.43
CA GLN A 357 24.48 19.30 -13.15
C GLN A 357 24.22 18.41 -14.38
N PHE A 358 23.05 17.78 -14.47
CA PHE A 358 22.66 16.86 -15.54
C PHE A 358 21.55 17.39 -16.45
N SER A 359 20.96 18.53 -16.14
CA SER A 359 19.94 19.24 -16.94
C SER A 359 20.51 20.40 -17.73
#